data_c1d9bcf21a1b9dc8772589865cd3a893
#
_entry.id   c1d9bcf21a1b9dc8772589865cd3a893
#
_cell.length_a   1.000
_cell.length_b   1.000
_cell.length_c   1.000
_cell.angle_alpha   90.00
_cell.angle_beta   90.00
_cell.angle_gamma   90.00
#
_symmetry.space_group_name_H-M   'P 1'
#
loop_
_entity.id
_entity.type
_entity.pdbx_description
1 polymer ?
#
loop_
_entity_poly.entity_id
_entity_poly.type
_entity_poly.pdbx_seq_one_letter_code
_entity_poly.pdbx_strand_id
1 'polypeptide(L)'
;MKVIVADKISERGVELLRQAGWNIVLTTKDTLNAEIADADALIVRSATKVTAELLDKAPRLRAVGRAGVGVDNIDLDAATTRGVLVMSTPGGNAISVAEHTFALLLALARQVPRLDKAMHEGKWEKSSAAGTEVRGKTLGLIGLGRIGSEVALRADAFDMRVLGYDPYISEAAAKEVQVELVPLENLLAESDFVSLHTALSPATQNLINAATLAQMKKGARIINAARGELIDEAALAEALKSGKLAGAALDVFVQEPPKDSPLLGMANVIATPHVAGSTAEAQEEVGTQVAVQVKDYLAEGLIRNAVNLPALSADQYRRVRPYLALAERLGSLVSQAVAVRPARIRIRYAGEVADVGTHLLRSAVLAGMLNAVLDEKVNVVNAPAVAAARGLSVEEETRRRERGFPNTLEVAALPEKTGSAKGFSAEGTVLHDGSPRVLQIDGIPLEAELAGTMLYLRNRDEPGVIGHVGSTLGNLGVNIATFALGRREASQGAEAVSLVRLDGEVSDAILGAIRGIPAITVARLLKLG
;
A
#
# COMPACT_ATOMS: atom_id res chain seq x y z
N MET A 1 -10.17 16.65 -12.39
CA MET A 1 -9.67 15.25 -12.43
C MET A 1 -10.73 14.38 -13.09
N LYS A 2 -10.32 13.32 -13.78
CA LYS A 2 -11.21 12.31 -14.39
C LYS A 2 -11.10 11.01 -13.62
N VAL A 3 -12.22 10.49 -13.11
CA VAL A 3 -12.29 9.21 -12.43
C VAL A 3 -13.21 8.27 -13.20
N ILE A 4 -12.68 7.11 -13.56
CA ILE A 4 -13.46 6.07 -14.23
C ILE A 4 -13.94 5.05 -13.20
N VAL A 5 -15.22 4.71 -13.28
CA VAL A 5 -15.85 3.65 -12.52
C VAL A 5 -16.23 2.55 -13.52
N ALA A 6 -15.42 1.50 -13.58
CA ALA A 6 -15.56 0.43 -14.59
C ALA A 6 -16.51 -0.69 -14.18
N ASP A 7 -16.68 -0.91 -12.88
CA ASP A 7 -17.67 -1.84 -12.32
C ASP A 7 -18.65 -1.07 -11.44
N LYS A 8 -19.91 -1.50 -11.41
CA LYS A 8 -20.95 -0.86 -10.60
C LYS A 8 -20.58 -0.85 -9.12
N ILE A 9 -20.48 0.35 -8.54
CA ILE A 9 -20.37 0.59 -7.10
C ILE A 9 -21.66 1.24 -6.58
N SER A 10 -21.74 1.52 -5.27
CA SER A 10 -22.91 2.21 -4.67
C SER A 10 -23.11 3.60 -5.27
N GLU A 11 -24.36 4.02 -5.41
CA GLU A 11 -24.71 5.38 -5.89
C GLU A 11 -24.13 6.45 -4.97
N ARG A 12 -24.13 6.20 -3.65
CA ARG A 12 -23.52 7.08 -2.65
C ARG A 12 -22.01 7.27 -2.91
N GLY A 13 -21.28 6.20 -3.27
CA GLY A 13 -19.87 6.30 -3.62
C GLY A 13 -19.66 7.17 -4.86
N VAL A 14 -20.47 6.99 -5.91
CA VAL A 14 -20.42 7.81 -7.13
C VAL A 14 -20.72 9.28 -6.81
N GLU A 15 -21.72 9.54 -5.98
CA GLU A 15 -22.10 10.90 -5.61
C GLU A 15 -21.03 11.62 -4.79
N LEU A 16 -20.34 10.93 -3.87
CA LEU A 16 -19.18 11.48 -3.15
C LEU A 16 -18.05 11.93 -4.08
N LEU A 17 -17.83 11.21 -5.17
CA LEU A 17 -16.85 11.61 -6.18
C LEU A 17 -17.32 12.81 -7.01
N ARG A 18 -18.61 12.88 -7.36
CA ARG A 18 -19.20 14.02 -8.08
C ARG A 18 -19.15 15.31 -7.27
N GLN A 19 -19.39 15.23 -5.96
CA GLN A 19 -19.31 16.37 -5.04
C GLN A 19 -17.92 16.98 -4.96
N ALA A 20 -16.87 16.25 -5.35
CA ALA A 20 -15.52 16.80 -5.48
C ALA A 20 -15.34 17.68 -6.71
N GLY A 21 -16.37 17.85 -7.56
CA GLY A 21 -16.30 18.63 -8.80
C GLY A 21 -15.53 17.95 -9.93
N TRP A 22 -15.40 16.61 -9.89
CA TRP A 22 -14.62 15.85 -10.87
C TRP A 22 -15.49 15.25 -11.97
N ASN A 23 -14.86 14.95 -13.10
CA ASN A 23 -15.50 14.23 -14.20
C ASN A 23 -15.56 12.74 -13.88
N ILE A 24 -16.76 12.22 -13.56
CA ILE A 24 -16.97 10.81 -13.25
C ILE A 24 -17.59 10.11 -14.46
N VAL A 25 -16.84 9.17 -15.01
CA VAL A 25 -17.22 8.39 -16.19
C VAL A 25 -17.55 6.96 -15.77
N LEU A 26 -18.82 6.58 -15.93
CA LEU A 26 -19.25 5.21 -15.72
C LEU A 26 -19.04 4.45 -17.04
N THR A 27 -18.22 3.39 -17.01
CA THR A 27 -17.89 2.61 -18.21
C THR A 27 -18.32 1.17 -18.07
N THR A 28 -18.25 0.45 -19.19
CA THR A 28 -18.31 -1.00 -19.27
C THR A 28 -16.95 -1.53 -19.72
N LYS A 29 -16.75 -2.84 -19.71
CA LYS A 29 -15.52 -3.46 -20.25
C LYS A 29 -15.21 -3.04 -21.68
N ASP A 30 -16.23 -2.86 -22.50
CA ASP A 30 -16.08 -2.52 -23.93
C ASP A 30 -15.65 -1.07 -24.15
N THR A 31 -16.08 -0.15 -23.28
CA THR A 31 -15.79 1.28 -23.41
C THR A 31 -14.59 1.74 -22.59
N LEU A 32 -14.13 0.94 -21.63
CA LEU A 32 -13.03 1.28 -20.72
C LEU A 32 -11.74 1.66 -21.49
N ASN A 33 -11.37 0.87 -22.50
CA ASN A 33 -10.15 1.11 -23.29
C ASN A 33 -10.14 2.46 -24.02
N ALA A 34 -11.30 2.99 -24.38
CA ALA A 34 -11.41 4.28 -25.05
C ALA A 34 -11.30 5.46 -24.08
N GLU A 35 -11.69 5.26 -22.82
CA GLU A 35 -11.82 6.32 -21.82
C GLU A 35 -10.62 6.43 -20.88
N ILE A 36 -9.74 5.40 -20.83
CA ILE A 36 -8.72 5.28 -19.78
C ILE A 36 -7.53 6.23 -19.96
N ALA A 37 -7.25 6.70 -21.18
CA ALA A 37 -6.02 7.39 -21.54
C ALA A 37 -5.75 8.68 -20.73
N ASP A 38 -6.79 9.41 -20.37
CA ASP A 38 -6.72 10.68 -19.63
C ASP A 38 -7.26 10.58 -18.19
N ALA A 39 -7.50 9.36 -17.70
CA ALA A 39 -8.00 9.11 -16.36
C ALA A 39 -6.93 9.36 -15.28
N ASP A 40 -7.33 10.02 -14.19
CA ASP A 40 -6.51 10.21 -12.99
C ASP A 40 -6.67 9.04 -12.01
N ALA A 41 -7.86 8.40 -11.97
CA ALA A 41 -8.10 7.18 -11.20
C ALA A 41 -9.09 6.24 -11.88
N LEU A 42 -8.96 4.94 -11.53
CA LEU A 42 -9.83 3.86 -11.96
C LEU A 42 -10.41 3.15 -10.74
N ILE A 43 -11.73 2.99 -10.69
CA ILE A 43 -12.41 2.21 -9.66
C ILE A 43 -12.98 0.95 -10.29
N VAL A 44 -12.63 -0.20 -9.69
CA VAL A 44 -13.04 -1.53 -10.17
C VAL A 44 -13.61 -2.37 -9.02
N ARG A 45 -14.28 -3.46 -9.39
CA ARG A 45 -14.59 -4.61 -8.52
C ARG A 45 -13.87 -5.85 -9.04
N SER A 46 -14.53 -7.00 -9.00
CA SER A 46 -13.96 -8.27 -9.46
C SER A 46 -14.10 -8.52 -10.96
N ALA A 47 -15.04 -7.86 -11.64
CA ALA A 47 -15.36 -8.14 -13.04
C ALA A 47 -14.34 -7.55 -14.02
N THR A 48 -13.75 -6.39 -13.69
CA THR A 48 -12.74 -5.74 -14.52
C THR A 48 -11.34 -6.21 -14.13
N LYS A 49 -10.56 -6.70 -15.10
CA LYS A 49 -9.15 -7.04 -14.92
C LYS A 49 -8.29 -5.83 -15.25
N VAL A 50 -7.43 -5.43 -14.32
CA VAL A 50 -6.43 -4.35 -14.51
C VAL A 50 -5.10 -5.00 -14.86
N THR A 51 -4.87 -5.18 -16.15
CA THR A 51 -3.66 -5.82 -16.69
C THR A 51 -2.59 -4.78 -17.00
N ALA A 52 -1.34 -5.25 -17.23
CA ALA A 52 -0.26 -4.39 -17.71
C ALA A 52 -0.64 -3.63 -18.99
N GLU A 53 -1.32 -4.29 -19.94
CA GLU A 53 -1.78 -3.68 -21.20
C GLU A 53 -2.79 -2.55 -20.98
N LEU A 54 -3.69 -2.68 -20.00
CA LEU A 54 -4.63 -1.62 -19.66
C LEU A 54 -3.90 -0.43 -19.04
N LEU A 55 -2.94 -0.72 -18.15
CA LEU A 55 -2.13 0.32 -17.50
C LEU A 55 -1.24 1.07 -18.49
N ASP A 56 -0.73 0.42 -19.54
CA ASP A 56 0.04 1.07 -20.62
C ASP A 56 -0.78 2.11 -21.40
N LYS A 57 -2.10 1.90 -21.48
CA LYS A 57 -3.03 2.84 -22.12
C LYS A 57 -3.44 4.00 -21.21
N ALA A 58 -3.00 4.01 -19.96
CA ALA A 58 -3.41 4.95 -18.91
C ALA A 58 -2.23 5.78 -18.36
N PRO A 59 -1.51 6.59 -19.17
CA PRO A 59 -0.28 7.27 -18.75
C PRO A 59 -0.49 8.32 -17.63
N ARG A 60 -1.73 8.77 -17.44
CA ARG A 60 -2.09 9.73 -16.39
C ARG A 60 -2.60 9.09 -15.11
N LEU A 61 -2.81 7.77 -15.12
CA LEU A 61 -3.41 7.07 -14.00
C LEU A 61 -2.51 7.15 -12.75
N ARG A 62 -3.07 7.62 -11.65
CA ARG A 62 -2.38 7.77 -10.36
C ARG A 62 -2.83 6.73 -9.35
N ALA A 63 -4.08 6.25 -9.46
CA ALA A 63 -4.65 5.31 -8.51
C ALA A 63 -5.61 4.32 -9.16
N VAL A 64 -5.61 3.10 -8.62
CA VAL A 64 -6.67 2.11 -8.81
C VAL A 64 -7.30 1.83 -7.45
N GLY A 65 -8.60 2.09 -7.32
CA GLY A 65 -9.39 1.72 -6.16
C GLY A 65 -10.18 0.44 -6.44
N ARG A 66 -9.98 -0.60 -5.64
CA ARG A 66 -10.78 -1.82 -5.72
C ARG A 66 -11.85 -1.82 -4.64
N ALA A 67 -13.13 -1.78 -5.03
CA ALA A 67 -14.26 -1.91 -4.11
C ALA A 67 -14.43 -3.37 -3.68
N GLY A 68 -13.67 -3.76 -2.66
CA GLY A 68 -13.58 -5.09 -2.08
C GLY A 68 -12.18 -5.37 -1.50
N VAL A 69 -12.01 -6.55 -0.92
CA VAL A 69 -10.82 -6.91 -0.13
C VAL A 69 -9.67 -7.45 -0.99
N GLY A 70 -9.93 -8.48 -1.79
CA GLY A 70 -8.90 -9.10 -2.63
C GLY A 70 -8.56 -8.22 -3.84
N VAL A 71 -7.36 -8.38 -4.39
CA VAL A 71 -6.88 -7.62 -5.56
C VAL A 71 -6.37 -8.53 -6.67
N ASP A 72 -6.82 -9.77 -6.70
CA ASP A 72 -6.36 -10.83 -7.61
C ASP A 72 -6.61 -10.48 -9.10
N ASN A 73 -7.50 -9.54 -9.36
CA ASN A 73 -7.80 -9.03 -10.70
C ASN A 73 -6.95 -7.82 -11.11
N ILE A 74 -5.95 -7.43 -10.30
CA ILE A 74 -5.07 -6.28 -10.55
C ILE A 74 -3.62 -6.75 -10.62
N ASP A 75 -2.93 -6.44 -11.71
CA ASP A 75 -1.49 -6.65 -11.85
C ASP A 75 -0.73 -5.63 -10.99
N LEU A 76 -0.39 -6.05 -9.76
CA LEU A 76 0.27 -5.19 -8.77
C LEU A 76 1.68 -4.78 -9.19
N ASP A 77 2.42 -5.67 -9.84
CA ASP A 77 3.80 -5.39 -10.28
C ASP A 77 3.80 -4.35 -11.41
N ALA A 78 2.89 -4.52 -12.37
CA ALA A 78 2.70 -3.56 -13.44
C ALA A 78 2.23 -2.19 -12.92
N ALA A 79 1.29 -2.17 -11.96
CA ALA A 79 0.83 -0.94 -11.33
C ALA A 79 1.96 -0.23 -10.56
N THR A 80 2.73 -0.99 -9.78
CA THR A 80 3.85 -0.46 -9.00
C THR A 80 4.94 0.13 -9.90
N THR A 81 5.32 -0.59 -10.96
CA THR A 81 6.33 -0.12 -11.92
C THR A 81 5.94 1.20 -12.56
N ARG A 82 4.64 1.40 -12.83
CA ARG A 82 4.10 2.65 -13.42
C ARG A 82 3.77 3.73 -12.40
N GLY A 83 4.05 3.49 -11.11
CA GLY A 83 3.75 4.43 -10.03
C GLY A 83 2.25 4.59 -9.74
N VAL A 84 1.43 3.60 -10.08
CA VAL A 84 -0.01 3.62 -9.82
C VAL A 84 -0.29 3.02 -8.45
N LEU A 85 -0.86 3.82 -7.55
CA LEU A 85 -1.26 3.37 -6.21
C LEU A 85 -2.48 2.45 -6.31
N VAL A 86 -2.39 1.25 -5.71
CA VAL A 86 -3.53 0.33 -5.61
C VAL A 86 -4.07 0.34 -4.20
N MET A 87 -5.36 0.63 -4.06
CA MET A 87 -6.08 0.66 -2.78
C MET A 87 -7.22 -0.35 -2.79
N SER A 88 -7.45 -1.02 -1.65
CA SER A 88 -8.58 -1.93 -1.43
C SER A 88 -9.48 -1.42 -0.30
N THR A 89 -10.59 -2.12 -0.04
CA THR A 89 -11.52 -1.79 1.07
C THR A 89 -11.57 -2.93 2.08
N PRO A 90 -10.51 -3.13 2.87
CA PRO A 90 -10.44 -4.24 3.80
C PRO A 90 -11.49 -4.09 4.91
N GLY A 91 -12.27 -5.15 5.12
CA GLY A 91 -13.29 -5.24 6.18
C GLY A 91 -14.69 -4.81 5.75
N GLY A 92 -14.86 -4.13 4.62
CA GLY A 92 -16.18 -3.67 4.18
C GLY A 92 -17.21 -4.77 3.87
N ASN A 93 -16.75 -6.03 3.74
CA ASN A 93 -17.61 -7.20 3.54
C ASN A 93 -17.44 -8.29 4.61
N ALA A 94 -16.72 -8.01 5.71
CA ALA A 94 -16.35 -9.05 6.68
C ALA A 94 -17.57 -9.70 7.32
N ILE A 95 -18.58 -8.91 7.68
CA ILE A 95 -19.83 -9.39 8.27
C ILE A 95 -20.57 -10.30 7.28
N SER A 96 -20.75 -9.84 6.04
CA SER A 96 -21.45 -10.61 5.00
C SER A 96 -20.79 -11.96 4.71
N VAL A 97 -19.46 -12.00 4.64
CA VAL A 97 -18.71 -13.25 4.42
C VAL A 97 -18.83 -14.17 5.63
N ALA A 98 -18.79 -13.64 6.85
CA ALA A 98 -18.99 -14.43 8.06
C ALA A 98 -20.40 -15.04 8.13
N GLU A 99 -21.41 -14.25 7.80
CA GLU A 99 -22.81 -14.74 7.74
C GLU A 99 -22.99 -15.80 6.66
N HIS A 100 -22.42 -15.61 5.47
CA HIS A 100 -22.44 -16.61 4.41
C HIS A 100 -21.71 -17.90 4.81
N THR A 101 -20.56 -17.78 5.51
CA THR A 101 -19.84 -18.92 6.09
C THR A 101 -20.73 -19.72 7.02
N PHE A 102 -21.49 -19.04 7.91
CA PHE A 102 -22.46 -19.72 8.78
C PHE A 102 -23.65 -20.30 8.02
N ALA A 103 -24.16 -19.61 7.00
CA ALA A 103 -25.21 -20.15 6.15
C ALA A 103 -24.75 -21.46 5.48
N LEU A 104 -23.54 -21.50 4.94
CA LEU A 104 -22.93 -22.70 4.34
C LEU A 104 -22.69 -23.80 5.39
N LEU A 105 -22.16 -23.47 6.57
CA LEU A 105 -21.91 -24.40 7.66
C LEU A 105 -23.22 -25.07 8.13
N LEU A 106 -24.25 -24.29 8.40
CA LEU A 106 -25.53 -24.80 8.85
C LEU A 106 -26.26 -25.58 7.75
N ALA A 107 -26.21 -25.11 6.50
CA ALA A 107 -26.76 -25.82 5.35
C ALA A 107 -26.09 -27.18 5.15
N LEU A 108 -24.76 -27.25 5.33
CA LEU A 108 -23.99 -28.49 5.24
C LEU A 108 -24.31 -29.44 6.42
N ALA A 109 -24.36 -28.89 7.65
CA ALA A 109 -24.69 -29.68 8.85
C ALA A 109 -26.07 -30.29 8.80
N ARG A 110 -27.05 -29.60 8.21
CA ARG A 110 -28.46 -30.01 8.15
C ARG A 110 -28.89 -30.49 6.77
N GLN A 111 -27.98 -30.58 5.79
CA GLN A 111 -28.24 -31.05 4.41
C GLN A 111 -29.35 -30.26 3.69
N VAL A 112 -29.51 -28.95 4.02
CA VAL A 112 -30.66 -28.17 3.57
C VAL A 112 -30.85 -28.15 2.06
N PRO A 113 -29.82 -27.90 1.21
CA PRO A 113 -30.02 -27.86 -0.25
C PRO A 113 -30.47 -29.22 -0.85
N ARG A 114 -29.99 -30.33 -0.30
CA ARG A 114 -30.38 -31.65 -0.73
C ARG A 114 -31.85 -31.94 -0.42
N LEU A 115 -32.26 -31.62 0.80
CA LEU A 115 -33.63 -31.84 1.28
C LEU A 115 -34.63 -30.92 0.59
N ASP A 116 -34.25 -29.66 0.36
CA ASP A 116 -35.05 -28.71 -0.40
C ASP A 116 -35.31 -29.21 -1.83
N LYS A 117 -34.23 -29.61 -2.52
CA LYS A 117 -34.34 -30.21 -3.85
C LYS A 117 -35.25 -31.41 -3.88
N ALA A 118 -35.11 -32.33 -2.91
CA ALA A 118 -35.96 -33.51 -2.81
C ALA A 118 -37.43 -33.15 -2.64
N MET A 119 -37.75 -32.14 -1.83
CA MET A 119 -39.12 -31.64 -1.64
C MET A 119 -39.70 -31.08 -2.95
N HIS A 120 -38.93 -30.28 -3.70
CA HIS A 120 -39.36 -29.78 -5.01
C HIS A 120 -39.56 -30.87 -6.06
N GLU A 121 -38.86 -32.00 -5.90
CA GLU A 121 -39.05 -33.23 -6.72
C GLU A 121 -40.20 -34.10 -6.21
N GLY A 122 -40.94 -33.70 -5.19
CA GLY A 122 -42.05 -34.44 -4.60
C GLY A 122 -41.61 -35.63 -3.72
N LYS A 123 -40.34 -35.67 -3.28
CA LYS A 123 -39.79 -36.74 -2.45
C LYS A 123 -39.82 -36.39 -0.97
N TRP A 124 -40.43 -37.27 -0.14
CA TRP A 124 -40.49 -37.11 1.32
C TRP A 124 -39.39 -37.94 2.00
N GLU A 125 -38.18 -37.37 2.16
CA GLU A 125 -36.99 -38.08 2.64
C GLU A 125 -36.75 -37.95 4.17
N LYS A 126 -37.79 -37.95 4.98
CA LYS A 126 -37.69 -37.74 6.43
C LYS A 126 -36.79 -38.74 7.15
N SER A 127 -36.80 -40.01 6.73
CA SER A 127 -36.02 -41.08 7.37
C SER A 127 -34.53 -41.02 7.10
N SER A 128 -34.09 -40.39 6.01
CA SER A 128 -32.69 -40.23 5.62
C SER A 128 -32.11 -38.86 5.97
N ALA A 129 -32.87 -37.99 6.63
CA ALA A 129 -32.57 -36.58 6.86
C ALA A 129 -31.90 -36.29 8.23
N ALA A 130 -31.18 -37.26 8.82
CA ALA A 130 -30.48 -37.04 10.07
C ALA A 130 -29.33 -36.04 9.87
N GLY A 131 -29.50 -34.82 10.43
CA GLY A 131 -28.48 -33.75 10.45
C GLY A 131 -27.55 -33.83 11.64
N THR A 132 -26.61 -32.90 11.71
CA THR A 132 -25.68 -32.72 12.82
C THR A 132 -26.04 -31.43 13.55
N GLU A 133 -26.13 -31.46 14.86
CA GLU A 133 -26.20 -30.26 15.70
C GLU A 133 -24.80 -29.66 15.88
N VAL A 134 -24.69 -28.32 15.77
CA VAL A 134 -23.39 -27.65 15.84
C VAL A 134 -22.98 -27.32 17.28
N ARG A 135 -23.93 -27.23 18.21
CA ARG A 135 -23.67 -27.01 19.63
C ARG A 135 -22.70 -28.04 20.20
N GLY A 136 -21.69 -27.57 20.93
CA GLY A 136 -20.67 -28.41 21.51
C GLY A 136 -19.71 -29.06 20.50
N LYS A 137 -19.81 -28.73 19.19
CA LYS A 137 -18.85 -29.14 18.17
C LYS A 137 -17.68 -28.19 18.13
N THR A 138 -16.55 -28.68 17.62
CA THR A 138 -15.32 -27.90 17.45
C THR A 138 -15.27 -27.31 16.05
N LEU A 139 -15.15 -25.98 15.97
CA LEU A 139 -14.86 -25.24 14.74
C LEU A 139 -13.38 -24.84 14.71
N GLY A 140 -12.65 -25.33 13.71
CA GLY A 140 -11.28 -24.89 13.43
C GLY A 140 -11.27 -23.74 12.43
N LEU A 141 -10.69 -22.60 12.79
CA LEU A 141 -10.53 -21.43 11.95
C LEU A 141 -9.09 -21.31 11.49
N ILE A 142 -8.85 -21.36 10.19
CA ILE A 142 -7.54 -21.11 9.59
C ILE A 142 -7.52 -19.66 9.09
N GLY A 143 -6.83 -18.79 9.83
CA GLY A 143 -6.84 -17.34 9.66
C GLY A 143 -7.83 -16.64 10.60
N LEU A 144 -7.29 -15.74 11.43
CA LEU A 144 -8.04 -14.96 12.43
C LEU A 144 -8.01 -13.46 12.12
N GLY A 145 -8.02 -13.13 10.82
CA GLY A 145 -8.21 -11.76 10.36
C GLY A 145 -9.64 -11.27 10.62
N ARG A 146 -10.04 -10.18 9.96
CA ARG A 146 -11.36 -9.56 10.16
C ARG A 146 -12.53 -10.53 9.98
N ILE A 147 -12.48 -11.38 8.94
CA ILE A 147 -13.55 -12.36 8.67
C ILE A 147 -13.50 -13.49 9.71
N GLY A 148 -12.33 -14.07 9.96
CA GLY A 148 -12.19 -15.16 10.92
C GLY A 148 -12.64 -14.77 12.32
N SER A 149 -12.35 -13.55 12.76
CA SER A 149 -12.83 -13.01 14.03
C SER A 149 -14.37 -12.88 14.07
N GLU A 150 -14.99 -12.40 12.99
CA GLU A 150 -16.45 -12.32 12.90
C GLU A 150 -17.11 -13.70 12.88
N VAL A 151 -16.45 -14.70 12.28
CA VAL A 151 -16.91 -16.10 12.34
C VAL A 151 -16.76 -16.66 13.75
N ALA A 152 -15.64 -16.39 14.44
CA ALA A 152 -15.42 -16.84 15.81
C ALA A 152 -16.51 -16.34 16.77
N LEU A 153 -16.84 -15.03 16.72
CA LEU A 153 -17.90 -14.44 17.53
C LEU A 153 -19.27 -15.10 17.32
N ARG A 154 -19.57 -15.46 16.06
CA ARG A 154 -20.81 -16.17 15.75
C ARG A 154 -20.79 -17.62 16.22
N ALA A 155 -19.63 -18.30 16.14
CA ALA A 155 -19.47 -19.67 16.62
C ALA A 155 -19.69 -19.77 18.13
N ASP A 156 -19.18 -18.80 18.89
CA ASP A 156 -19.43 -18.70 20.32
C ASP A 156 -20.91 -18.61 20.66
N ALA A 157 -21.67 -17.78 19.91
CA ALA A 157 -23.12 -17.68 20.07
C ALA A 157 -23.89 -18.98 19.74
N PHE A 158 -23.26 -19.92 19.04
CA PHE A 158 -23.78 -21.27 18.79
C PHE A 158 -23.26 -22.31 19.81
N ASP A 159 -22.62 -21.89 20.90
CA ASP A 159 -21.98 -22.76 21.88
C ASP A 159 -20.98 -23.76 21.25
N MET A 160 -20.23 -23.34 20.22
CA MET A 160 -19.16 -24.12 19.62
C MET A 160 -17.82 -23.86 20.34
N ARG A 161 -16.95 -24.89 20.46
CA ARG A 161 -15.55 -24.66 20.80
C ARG A 161 -14.82 -24.18 19.57
N VAL A 162 -14.08 -23.07 19.67
CA VAL A 162 -13.35 -22.47 18.54
C VAL A 162 -11.85 -22.63 18.72
N LEU A 163 -11.22 -23.37 17.81
CA LEU A 163 -9.78 -23.47 17.65
C LEU A 163 -9.32 -22.56 16.52
N GLY A 164 -8.21 -21.88 16.69
CA GLY A 164 -7.64 -20.98 15.68
C GLY A 164 -6.20 -21.31 15.33
N TYR A 165 -5.86 -21.21 14.06
CA TYR A 165 -4.50 -21.21 13.56
C TYR A 165 -4.24 -19.93 12.77
N ASP A 166 -3.38 -19.08 13.30
CA ASP A 166 -2.89 -17.87 12.60
C ASP A 166 -1.49 -17.53 13.15
N PRO A 167 -0.44 -17.57 12.31
CA PRO A 167 0.93 -17.32 12.76
C PRO A 167 1.23 -15.85 13.08
N TYR A 168 0.28 -14.93 12.81
CA TYR A 168 0.49 -13.49 12.94
C TYR A 168 -0.36 -12.81 14.03
N ILE A 169 -1.22 -13.55 14.72
CA ILE A 169 -2.05 -13.01 15.80
C ILE A 169 -1.46 -13.35 17.17
N SER A 170 -1.60 -12.42 18.12
CA SER A 170 -1.20 -12.68 19.50
C SER A 170 -2.27 -13.49 20.26
N GLU A 171 -1.85 -14.23 21.29
CA GLU A 171 -2.78 -14.94 22.19
C GLU A 171 -3.81 -13.99 22.85
N ALA A 172 -3.39 -12.75 23.16
CA ALA A 172 -4.29 -11.76 23.75
C ALA A 172 -5.42 -11.39 22.77
N ALA A 173 -5.09 -11.11 21.50
CA ALA A 173 -6.08 -10.77 20.50
C ALA A 173 -7.00 -11.96 20.14
N ALA A 174 -6.49 -13.18 20.14
CA ALA A 174 -7.32 -14.37 19.94
C ALA A 174 -8.31 -14.59 21.10
N LYS A 175 -7.89 -14.33 22.33
CA LYS A 175 -8.78 -14.40 23.52
C LYS A 175 -9.90 -13.38 23.51
N GLU A 176 -9.70 -12.20 22.92
CA GLU A 176 -10.77 -11.18 22.77
C GLU A 176 -11.94 -11.70 21.92
N VAL A 177 -11.69 -12.62 20.99
CA VAL A 177 -12.72 -13.24 20.14
C VAL A 177 -12.99 -14.70 20.55
N GLN A 178 -12.60 -15.11 21.78
CA GLN A 178 -12.87 -16.40 22.41
C GLN A 178 -12.30 -17.61 21.62
N VAL A 179 -11.13 -17.43 20.99
CA VAL A 179 -10.44 -18.45 20.20
C VAL A 179 -9.25 -19.02 20.97
N GLU A 180 -9.15 -20.33 21.02
CA GLU A 180 -7.99 -21.08 21.50
C GLU A 180 -6.99 -21.25 20.35
N LEU A 181 -5.79 -20.64 20.46
CA LEU A 181 -4.75 -20.81 19.44
C LEU A 181 -4.08 -22.17 19.59
N VAL A 182 -3.97 -22.91 18.50
CA VAL A 182 -3.32 -24.22 18.46
C VAL A 182 -2.49 -24.37 17.17
N PRO A 183 -1.51 -25.29 17.13
CA PRO A 183 -0.86 -25.70 15.89
C PRO A 183 -1.86 -26.24 14.86
N LEU A 184 -1.53 -26.12 13.56
CA LEU A 184 -2.43 -26.51 12.47
C LEU A 184 -2.84 -27.99 12.55
N GLU A 185 -1.90 -28.86 12.87
CA GLU A 185 -2.12 -30.29 13.04
C GLU A 185 -3.15 -30.61 14.12
N ASN A 186 -3.10 -29.91 15.24
CA ASN A 186 -4.07 -30.09 16.33
C ASN A 186 -5.46 -29.57 15.93
N LEU A 187 -5.50 -28.40 15.27
CA LEU A 187 -6.74 -27.86 14.73
C LEU A 187 -7.42 -28.88 13.79
N LEU A 188 -6.66 -29.44 12.85
CA LEU A 188 -7.20 -30.40 11.88
C LEU A 188 -7.68 -31.70 12.55
N ALA A 189 -6.93 -32.19 13.56
CA ALA A 189 -7.26 -33.43 14.25
C ALA A 189 -8.48 -33.34 15.17
N GLU A 190 -8.74 -32.15 15.74
CA GLU A 190 -9.79 -31.96 16.74
C GLU A 190 -11.09 -31.38 16.17
N SER A 191 -11.05 -30.73 15.00
CA SER A 191 -12.20 -30.00 14.45
C SER A 191 -13.25 -30.89 13.79
N ASP A 192 -14.51 -30.66 14.13
CA ASP A 192 -15.67 -31.22 13.42
C ASP A 192 -15.99 -30.45 12.14
N PHE A 193 -15.71 -29.15 12.15
CA PHE A 193 -15.79 -28.23 11.02
C PHE A 193 -14.49 -27.44 10.90
N VAL A 194 -13.98 -27.28 9.68
CA VAL A 194 -12.81 -26.42 9.39
C VAL A 194 -13.22 -25.34 8.43
N SER A 195 -12.95 -24.09 8.72
CA SER A 195 -13.26 -22.95 7.86
C SER A 195 -12.01 -22.12 7.55
N LEU A 196 -11.84 -21.77 6.26
CA LEU A 196 -10.68 -21.06 5.75
C LEU A 196 -10.97 -19.56 5.62
N HIS A 197 -10.11 -18.74 6.24
CA HIS A 197 -10.22 -17.28 6.24
C HIS A 197 -8.85 -16.60 6.08
N THR A 198 -7.91 -17.27 5.43
CA THR A 198 -6.56 -16.75 5.16
C THR A 198 -6.44 -16.23 3.72
N ALA A 199 -5.48 -15.34 3.48
CA ALA A 199 -5.15 -14.86 2.16
C ALA A 199 -4.38 -15.94 1.35
N LEU A 200 -4.49 -15.88 0.03
CA LEU A 200 -3.65 -16.67 -0.85
C LEU A 200 -2.22 -16.12 -0.88
N SER A 201 -1.26 -16.99 -0.69
CA SER A 201 0.17 -16.72 -0.76
C SER A 201 0.91 -18.00 -1.13
N PRO A 202 2.21 -17.93 -1.49
CA PRO A 202 3.00 -19.16 -1.70
C PRO A 202 2.99 -20.13 -0.52
N ALA A 203 2.85 -19.61 0.71
CA ALA A 203 2.80 -20.43 1.93
C ALA A 203 1.42 -21.05 2.22
N THR A 204 0.36 -20.49 1.64
CA THR A 204 -1.02 -20.95 1.87
C THR A 204 -1.63 -21.64 0.66
N GLN A 205 -0.99 -21.61 -0.49
CA GLN A 205 -1.41 -22.34 -1.67
C GLN A 205 -1.42 -23.86 -1.39
N ASN A 206 -2.53 -24.53 -1.69
CA ASN A 206 -2.76 -25.93 -1.38
C ASN A 206 -2.48 -26.29 0.09
N LEU A 207 -2.79 -25.35 1.01
CA LEU A 207 -2.68 -25.60 2.44
C LEU A 207 -3.49 -26.83 2.87
N ILE A 208 -4.66 -26.99 2.27
CA ILE A 208 -5.50 -28.18 2.39
C ILE A 208 -5.23 -29.09 1.18
N ASN A 209 -4.46 -30.14 1.41
CA ASN A 209 -4.02 -31.13 0.45
C ASN A 209 -4.21 -32.55 1.00
N ALA A 210 -3.80 -33.57 0.26
CA ALA A 210 -3.98 -34.98 0.68
C ALA A 210 -3.41 -35.28 2.08
N ALA A 211 -2.25 -34.69 2.44
CA ALA A 211 -1.61 -34.94 3.73
C ALA A 211 -2.37 -34.26 4.87
N THR A 212 -2.81 -33.02 4.72
CA THR A 212 -3.58 -32.29 5.72
C THR A 212 -5.01 -32.82 5.84
N LEU A 213 -5.63 -33.22 4.73
CA LEU A 213 -6.94 -33.92 4.74
C LEU A 213 -6.88 -35.27 5.49
N ALA A 214 -5.76 -36.00 5.38
CA ALA A 214 -5.57 -37.24 6.13
C ALA A 214 -5.52 -37.03 7.65
N GLN A 215 -5.03 -35.85 8.11
CA GLN A 215 -4.98 -35.49 9.53
C GLN A 215 -6.35 -35.08 10.09
N MET A 216 -7.28 -34.62 9.26
CA MET A 216 -8.60 -34.19 9.71
C MET A 216 -9.37 -35.33 10.39
N LYS A 217 -10.26 -34.98 11.29
CA LYS A 217 -11.17 -35.89 11.96
C LYS A 217 -12.03 -36.64 10.93
N LYS A 218 -12.22 -37.95 11.09
CA LYS A 218 -13.14 -38.72 10.22
C LYS A 218 -14.55 -38.15 10.34
N GLY A 219 -15.16 -37.83 9.21
CA GLY A 219 -16.49 -37.25 9.16
C GLY A 219 -16.50 -35.72 9.40
N ALA A 220 -15.34 -35.08 9.48
CA ALA A 220 -15.26 -33.61 9.51
C ALA A 220 -15.82 -32.99 8.22
N ARG A 221 -16.11 -31.70 8.29
CA ARG A 221 -16.61 -30.89 7.17
C ARG A 221 -15.69 -29.71 6.95
N ILE A 222 -15.56 -29.28 5.70
CA ILE A 222 -14.74 -28.12 5.34
C ILE A 222 -15.58 -27.01 4.68
N ILE A 223 -15.30 -25.75 5.01
CA ILE A 223 -15.93 -24.57 4.45
C ILE A 223 -14.84 -23.67 3.88
N ASN A 224 -15.01 -23.24 2.61
CA ASN A 224 -14.11 -22.26 1.99
C ASN A 224 -14.90 -21.15 1.31
N ALA A 225 -14.85 -19.97 1.91
CA ALA A 225 -15.34 -18.71 1.35
C ALA A 225 -14.19 -17.67 1.25
N ALA A 226 -12.93 -18.15 1.14
CA ALA A 226 -11.74 -17.31 1.05
C ALA A 226 -11.15 -17.30 -0.37
N ARG A 227 -10.35 -18.33 -0.73
CA ARG A 227 -9.77 -18.51 -2.08
C ARG A 227 -9.75 -19.98 -2.46
N GLY A 228 -10.07 -20.28 -3.72
CA GLY A 228 -10.11 -21.66 -4.22
C GLY A 228 -8.79 -22.39 -4.09
N GLU A 229 -7.69 -21.70 -4.42
CA GLU A 229 -6.34 -22.24 -4.44
C GLU A 229 -5.78 -22.62 -3.06
N LEU A 230 -6.49 -22.33 -1.98
CA LEU A 230 -6.15 -22.83 -0.64
C LEU A 230 -6.36 -24.32 -0.50
N ILE A 231 -7.16 -24.92 -1.38
CA ILE A 231 -7.53 -26.34 -1.37
C ILE A 231 -7.09 -27.01 -2.68
N ASP A 232 -6.44 -28.15 -2.57
CA ASP A 232 -6.28 -29.09 -3.68
C ASP A 232 -7.66 -29.77 -3.94
N GLU A 233 -8.35 -29.31 -4.98
CA GLU A 233 -9.71 -29.80 -5.32
C GLU A 233 -9.73 -31.31 -5.61
N ALA A 234 -8.68 -31.86 -6.21
CA ALA A 234 -8.61 -33.29 -6.52
C ALA A 234 -8.47 -34.12 -5.23
N ALA A 235 -7.59 -33.69 -4.33
CA ALA A 235 -7.43 -34.32 -3.02
C ALA A 235 -8.71 -34.24 -2.17
N LEU A 236 -9.39 -33.08 -2.20
CA LEU A 236 -10.68 -32.91 -1.51
C LEU A 236 -11.75 -33.85 -2.08
N ALA A 237 -11.85 -33.98 -3.41
CA ALA A 237 -12.80 -34.87 -4.04
C ALA A 237 -12.59 -36.32 -3.61
N GLU A 238 -11.35 -36.81 -3.54
CA GLU A 238 -11.02 -38.16 -3.06
C GLU A 238 -11.35 -38.35 -1.57
N ALA A 239 -11.08 -37.34 -0.71
CA ALA A 239 -11.45 -37.40 0.70
C ALA A 239 -12.98 -37.46 0.92
N LEU A 240 -13.74 -36.78 0.07
CA LEU A 240 -15.21 -36.81 0.08
C LEU A 240 -15.76 -38.15 -0.43
N LYS A 241 -15.22 -38.70 -1.53
CA LYS A 241 -15.60 -40.02 -2.11
C LYS A 241 -15.31 -41.16 -1.16
N SER A 242 -14.16 -41.15 -0.49
CA SER A 242 -13.77 -42.16 0.47
C SER A 242 -14.54 -42.11 1.80
N GLY A 243 -15.34 -41.05 2.04
CA GLY A 243 -16.01 -40.82 3.31
C GLY A 243 -15.08 -40.44 4.45
N LYS A 244 -13.86 -40.00 4.16
CA LYS A 244 -12.97 -39.39 5.13
C LYS A 244 -13.58 -38.08 5.65
N LEU A 245 -14.10 -37.24 4.75
CA LEU A 245 -14.90 -36.06 5.06
C LEU A 245 -16.39 -36.33 4.82
N ALA A 246 -17.24 -35.79 5.68
CA ALA A 246 -18.70 -35.90 5.54
C ALA A 246 -19.24 -34.93 4.47
N GLY A 247 -18.55 -33.81 4.21
CA GLY A 247 -18.98 -32.87 3.20
C GLY A 247 -18.07 -31.65 3.10
N ALA A 248 -18.31 -30.87 2.05
CA ALA A 248 -17.65 -29.58 1.83
C ALA A 248 -18.66 -28.50 1.40
N ALA A 249 -18.40 -27.24 1.76
CA ALA A 249 -19.16 -26.08 1.28
C ALA A 249 -18.18 -25.03 0.75
N LEU A 250 -18.32 -24.70 -0.53
CA LEU A 250 -17.35 -23.90 -1.27
C LEU A 250 -18.07 -22.74 -1.96
N ASP A 251 -17.63 -21.54 -1.67
CA ASP A 251 -18.05 -20.32 -2.38
C ASP A 251 -17.04 -19.92 -3.47
N VAL A 252 -15.82 -20.51 -3.43
CA VAL A 252 -14.69 -20.17 -4.28
C VAL A 252 -14.05 -21.43 -4.87
N PHE A 253 -13.44 -21.30 -6.06
CA PHE A 253 -12.83 -22.38 -6.82
C PHE A 253 -11.49 -21.96 -7.41
N VAL A 254 -10.62 -22.92 -7.72
CA VAL A 254 -9.31 -22.66 -8.38
C VAL A 254 -9.50 -21.99 -9.73
N GLN A 255 -10.53 -22.39 -10.47
CA GLN A 255 -10.95 -21.73 -11.71
C GLN A 255 -12.38 -21.20 -11.55
N GLU A 256 -12.59 -19.93 -11.79
CA GLU A 256 -13.91 -19.30 -11.75
C GLU A 256 -14.30 -18.72 -13.12
N PRO A 257 -15.44 -19.11 -13.74
CA PRO A 257 -16.37 -20.16 -13.32
C PRO A 257 -15.75 -21.56 -13.35
N PRO A 258 -16.13 -22.46 -12.40
CA PRO A 258 -15.61 -23.82 -12.32
C PRO A 258 -16.27 -24.70 -13.39
N LYS A 259 -15.61 -24.89 -14.56
CA LYS A 259 -16.18 -25.66 -15.68
C LYS A 259 -16.04 -27.16 -15.50
N ASP A 260 -14.90 -27.63 -14.97
CA ASP A 260 -14.51 -29.03 -14.90
C ASP A 260 -14.10 -29.45 -13.49
N SER A 261 -14.58 -28.78 -12.44
CA SER A 261 -14.24 -29.12 -11.07
C SER A 261 -14.81 -30.49 -10.68
N PRO A 262 -13.99 -31.42 -10.15
CA PRO A 262 -14.44 -32.74 -9.72
C PRO A 262 -15.40 -32.69 -8.53
N LEU A 263 -15.58 -31.54 -7.92
CA LEU A 263 -16.43 -31.31 -6.76
C LEU A 263 -17.88 -31.02 -7.14
N LEU A 264 -18.09 -30.45 -8.35
CA LEU A 264 -19.45 -30.16 -8.81
C LEU A 264 -20.23 -31.44 -9.10
N GLY A 265 -21.48 -31.51 -8.64
CA GLY A 265 -22.34 -32.68 -8.79
C GLY A 265 -22.21 -33.72 -7.67
N MET A 266 -21.24 -33.59 -6.76
CA MET A 266 -21.16 -34.45 -5.56
C MET A 266 -22.29 -34.12 -4.58
N ALA A 267 -23.02 -35.13 -4.10
CA ALA A 267 -24.18 -34.95 -3.22
C ALA A 267 -23.84 -34.34 -1.83
N ASN A 268 -22.59 -34.48 -1.40
CA ASN A 268 -22.07 -33.94 -0.12
C ASN A 268 -21.26 -32.66 -0.28
N VAL A 269 -21.40 -31.97 -1.45
CA VAL A 269 -20.81 -30.67 -1.72
C VAL A 269 -21.90 -29.62 -1.92
N ILE A 270 -21.77 -28.48 -1.21
CA ILE A 270 -22.54 -27.27 -1.45
C ILE A 270 -21.62 -26.29 -2.18
N ALA A 271 -22.11 -25.72 -3.29
CA ALA A 271 -21.35 -24.77 -4.12
C ALA A 271 -22.16 -23.49 -4.32
N THR A 272 -21.50 -22.32 -4.14
CA THR A 272 -22.05 -21.00 -4.44
C THR A 272 -21.08 -20.21 -5.33
N PRO A 273 -21.56 -19.28 -6.19
CA PRO A 273 -20.74 -18.69 -7.24
C PRO A 273 -20.00 -17.43 -6.78
N HIS A 274 -19.13 -17.54 -5.76
CA HIS A 274 -18.31 -16.46 -5.19
C HIS A 274 -19.15 -15.24 -4.79
N VAL A 275 -20.18 -15.47 -3.95
CA VAL A 275 -21.15 -14.45 -3.53
C VAL A 275 -21.10 -14.10 -2.06
N ALA A 276 -20.17 -14.65 -1.29
CA ALA A 276 -20.08 -14.42 0.16
C ALA A 276 -20.06 -12.93 0.56
N GLY A 277 -19.43 -12.07 -0.25
CA GLY A 277 -19.40 -10.63 -0.05
C GLY A 277 -20.49 -9.86 -0.80
N SER A 278 -21.46 -10.54 -1.44
CA SER A 278 -22.42 -9.90 -2.36
C SER A 278 -23.75 -9.55 -1.69
N THR A 279 -23.71 -8.79 -0.59
CA THR A 279 -24.90 -8.21 0.04
C THR A 279 -25.04 -6.73 -0.32
N ALA A 280 -26.24 -6.16 -0.17
CA ALA A 280 -26.49 -4.74 -0.43
C ALA A 280 -25.65 -3.86 0.50
N GLU A 281 -25.58 -4.23 1.79
CA GLU A 281 -24.84 -3.52 2.81
C GLU A 281 -23.33 -3.52 2.53
N ALA A 282 -22.77 -4.69 2.20
CA ALA A 282 -21.35 -4.78 1.85
C ALA A 282 -21.02 -3.98 0.59
N GLN A 283 -21.88 -4.01 -0.43
CA GLN A 283 -21.69 -3.25 -1.67
C GLN A 283 -21.76 -1.74 -1.43
N GLU A 284 -22.67 -1.28 -0.57
CA GLU A 284 -22.76 0.12 -0.16
C GLU A 284 -21.49 0.55 0.58
N GLU A 285 -21.05 -0.24 1.55
CA GLU A 285 -19.87 0.05 2.37
C GLU A 285 -18.59 0.09 1.54
N VAL A 286 -18.29 -0.97 0.76
CA VAL A 286 -17.06 -1.00 -0.05
C VAL A 286 -17.06 0.07 -1.15
N GLY A 287 -18.24 0.38 -1.72
CA GLY A 287 -18.38 1.42 -2.73
C GLY A 287 -18.16 2.81 -2.16
N THR A 288 -18.67 3.08 -0.96
CA THR A 288 -18.45 4.34 -0.24
C THR A 288 -16.99 4.47 0.21
N GLN A 289 -16.41 3.43 0.81
CA GLN A 289 -15.02 3.44 1.28
C GLN A 289 -14.03 3.69 0.14
N VAL A 290 -14.17 2.99 -1.01
CA VAL A 290 -13.24 3.18 -2.13
C VAL A 290 -13.33 4.58 -2.71
N ALA A 291 -14.54 5.15 -2.80
CA ALA A 291 -14.75 6.51 -3.29
C ALA A 291 -14.06 7.54 -2.38
N VAL A 292 -14.23 7.41 -1.05
CA VAL A 292 -13.56 8.27 -0.06
C VAL A 292 -12.03 8.15 -0.18
N GLN A 293 -11.49 6.94 -0.26
CA GLN A 293 -10.04 6.72 -0.36
C GLN A 293 -9.44 7.31 -1.63
N VAL A 294 -10.09 7.09 -2.78
CA VAL A 294 -9.65 7.68 -4.07
C VAL A 294 -9.74 9.20 -4.01
N LYS A 295 -10.84 9.75 -3.45
CA LYS A 295 -10.99 11.19 -3.28
C LYS A 295 -9.89 11.78 -2.39
N ASP A 296 -9.67 11.22 -1.22
CA ASP A 296 -8.65 11.69 -0.27
C ASP A 296 -7.24 11.63 -0.88
N TYR A 297 -6.93 10.57 -1.63
CA TYR A 297 -5.64 10.44 -2.31
C TYR A 297 -5.46 11.47 -3.43
N LEU A 298 -6.44 11.64 -4.30
CA LEU A 298 -6.32 12.57 -5.43
C LEU A 298 -6.32 14.02 -4.99
N ALA A 299 -7.12 14.40 -3.99
CA ALA A 299 -7.25 15.77 -3.50
C ALA A 299 -6.11 16.17 -2.55
N GLU A 300 -5.70 15.27 -1.66
CA GLU A 300 -4.83 15.59 -0.54
C GLU A 300 -3.56 14.72 -0.47
N GLY A 301 -3.40 13.74 -1.36
CA GLY A 301 -2.31 12.77 -1.31
C GLY A 301 -2.41 11.79 -0.14
N LEU A 302 -3.56 11.69 0.53
CA LEU A 302 -3.76 10.83 1.70
C LEU A 302 -3.85 9.36 1.28
N ILE A 303 -2.88 8.56 1.68
CA ILE A 303 -2.80 7.13 1.35
C ILE A 303 -3.46 6.31 2.46
N ARG A 304 -4.47 5.51 2.09
CA ARG A 304 -5.14 4.57 3.00
C ARG A 304 -5.32 3.22 2.32
N ASN A 305 -5.12 2.14 3.08
CA ASN A 305 -5.33 0.77 2.62
C ASN A 305 -4.64 0.47 1.27
N ALA A 306 -3.45 1.03 1.08
CA ALA A 306 -2.61 0.72 -0.06
C ALA A 306 -2.19 -0.76 -0.02
N VAL A 307 -2.20 -1.41 -1.20
CA VAL A 307 -1.82 -2.81 -1.34
C VAL A 307 -0.38 -2.94 -1.83
N ASN A 308 0.05 -2.02 -2.66
CA ASN A 308 1.40 -2.00 -3.24
C ASN A 308 2.35 -1.00 -2.55
N LEU A 309 2.01 -0.61 -1.32
CA LEU A 309 2.90 0.09 -0.39
C LEU A 309 2.78 -0.55 0.99
N PRO A 310 3.84 -0.50 1.82
CA PRO A 310 3.76 -0.95 3.20
C PRO A 310 2.65 -0.22 3.97
N ALA A 311 1.88 -0.98 4.72
CA ALA A 311 0.71 -0.45 5.43
C ALA A 311 1.13 0.52 6.54
N LEU A 312 0.46 1.67 6.59
CA LEU A 312 0.48 2.60 7.72
C LEU A 312 -0.93 2.80 8.26
N SER A 313 -1.07 2.88 9.57
CA SER A 313 -2.33 3.32 10.16
C SER A 313 -2.60 4.79 9.80
N ALA A 314 -3.85 5.23 9.90
CA ALA A 314 -4.21 6.63 9.64
C ALA A 314 -3.44 7.60 10.57
N ASP A 315 -3.17 7.17 11.81
CA ASP A 315 -2.39 7.93 12.80
C ASP A 315 -0.93 8.03 12.41
N GLN A 316 -0.33 6.92 12.01
CA GLN A 316 1.04 6.87 11.52
C GLN A 316 1.21 7.74 10.28
N TYR A 317 0.28 7.66 9.34
CA TYR A 317 0.31 8.49 8.13
C TYR A 317 0.23 9.99 8.46
N ARG A 318 -0.67 10.41 9.39
CA ARG A 318 -0.76 11.81 9.83
C ARG A 318 0.55 12.35 10.39
N ARG A 319 1.30 11.52 11.13
CA ARG A 319 2.61 11.91 11.69
C ARG A 319 3.69 12.05 10.62
N VAL A 320 3.70 11.18 9.62
CA VAL A 320 4.72 11.15 8.55
C VAL A 320 4.44 12.17 7.45
N ARG A 321 3.17 12.44 7.14
CA ARG A 321 2.74 13.29 6.02
C ARG A 321 3.49 14.63 5.91
N PRO A 322 3.69 15.43 6.98
CA PRO A 322 4.42 16.69 6.87
C PRO A 322 5.87 16.51 6.39
N TYR A 323 6.47 15.38 6.72
CA TYR A 323 7.85 15.05 6.37
C TYR A 323 8.02 14.48 4.96
N LEU A 324 6.94 14.10 4.25
CA LEU A 324 7.04 13.64 2.86
C LEU A 324 7.55 14.74 1.94
N ALA A 325 7.01 15.95 2.07
CA ALA A 325 7.47 17.10 1.30
C ALA A 325 8.93 17.48 1.62
N LEU A 326 9.32 17.40 2.90
CA LEU A 326 10.72 17.57 3.30
C LEU A 326 11.62 16.52 2.65
N ALA A 327 11.24 15.24 2.71
CA ALA A 327 12.00 14.14 2.17
C ALA A 327 12.22 14.27 0.66
N GLU A 328 11.17 14.60 -0.08
CA GLU A 328 11.22 14.84 -1.52
C GLU A 328 12.13 16.01 -1.87
N ARG A 329 11.98 17.15 -1.16
CA ARG A 329 12.79 18.35 -1.39
C ARG A 329 14.25 18.17 -1.01
N LEU A 330 14.56 17.46 0.08
CA LEU A 330 15.94 17.11 0.43
C LEU A 330 16.55 16.18 -0.62
N GLY A 331 15.80 15.18 -1.10
CA GLY A 331 16.23 14.33 -2.19
C GLY A 331 16.57 15.13 -3.45
N SER A 332 15.68 16.02 -3.85
CA SER A 332 15.85 16.91 -5.01
C SER A 332 17.06 17.85 -4.84
N LEU A 333 17.20 18.49 -3.66
CA LEU A 333 18.35 19.32 -3.31
C LEU A 333 19.66 18.54 -3.47
N VAL A 334 19.74 17.36 -2.83
CA VAL A 334 20.96 16.55 -2.84
C VAL A 334 21.33 16.11 -4.24
N SER A 335 20.35 15.65 -5.03
CA SER A 335 20.54 15.21 -6.41
C SER A 335 21.06 16.32 -7.32
N GLN A 336 20.50 17.53 -7.21
CA GLN A 336 20.89 18.67 -8.02
C GLN A 336 22.21 19.31 -7.56
N ALA A 337 22.54 19.25 -6.26
CA ALA A 337 23.73 19.86 -5.69
C ALA A 337 24.97 18.95 -5.76
N VAL A 338 24.81 17.61 -5.85
CA VAL A 338 25.95 16.70 -5.92
C VAL A 338 26.71 16.80 -7.25
N ALA A 339 28.05 16.74 -7.18
CA ALA A 339 28.89 16.93 -8.37
C ALA A 339 29.05 15.67 -9.23
N VAL A 340 28.83 14.50 -8.65
CA VAL A 340 29.06 13.20 -9.27
C VAL A 340 27.82 12.30 -9.06
N ARG A 341 27.64 11.34 -9.97
CA ARG A 341 26.57 10.36 -9.82
C ARG A 341 26.78 9.56 -8.52
N PRO A 342 25.80 9.59 -7.59
CA PRO A 342 25.92 8.81 -6.36
C PRO A 342 25.76 7.33 -6.64
N ALA A 343 26.53 6.49 -5.95
CA ALA A 343 26.34 5.04 -5.92
C ALA A 343 25.50 4.61 -4.71
N ARG A 344 25.60 5.37 -3.63
CA ARG A 344 24.88 5.11 -2.38
C ARG A 344 24.19 6.35 -1.86
N ILE A 345 22.99 6.16 -1.34
CA ILE A 345 22.21 7.17 -0.66
C ILE A 345 22.09 6.74 0.79
N ARG A 346 22.49 7.62 1.71
CA ARG A 346 22.29 7.40 3.13
C ARG A 346 21.22 8.33 3.63
N ILE A 347 20.24 7.76 4.34
CA ILE A 347 19.14 8.50 4.96
C ILE A 347 19.22 8.26 6.46
N ARG A 348 19.22 9.33 7.24
CA ARG A 348 19.24 9.29 8.69
C ARG A 348 18.00 9.95 9.25
N TYR A 349 17.36 9.26 10.15
CA TYR A 349 16.14 9.69 10.83
C TYR A 349 16.46 9.96 12.29
N ALA A 350 15.96 11.08 12.84
CA ALA A 350 16.04 11.37 14.26
C ALA A 350 14.69 11.85 14.81
N GLY A 351 14.35 11.42 16.03
CA GLY A 351 13.07 11.72 16.67
C GLY A 351 11.97 10.70 16.29
N GLU A 352 10.71 11.07 16.49
CA GLU A 352 9.56 10.18 16.28
C GLU A 352 9.39 9.66 14.84
N VAL A 353 9.93 10.39 13.85
CA VAL A 353 9.90 9.94 12.44
C VAL A 353 10.77 8.70 12.20
N ALA A 354 11.69 8.39 13.10
CA ALA A 354 12.51 7.18 13.03
C ALA A 354 11.73 5.91 13.35
N ASP A 355 10.64 6.03 14.10
CA ASP A 355 9.83 4.90 14.57
C ASP A 355 8.61 4.63 13.65
N VAL A 356 8.31 5.57 12.73
CA VAL A 356 7.07 5.51 11.96
C VAL A 356 7.29 5.87 10.49
N GLY A 357 6.99 4.91 9.59
CA GLY A 357 6.86 5.18 8.15
C GLY A 357 8.15 5.56 7.42
N THR A 358 9.32 5.13 7.91
CA THR A 358 10.64 5.39 7.28
C THR A 358 10.68 4.95 5.82
N HIS A 359 10.03 3.81 5.48
CA HIS A 359 9.93 3.33 4.11
C HIS A 359 9.23 4.33 3.16
N LEU A 360 8.23 5.08 3.64
CA LEU A 360 7.54 6.08 2.83
C LEU A 360 8.41 7.34 2.67
N LEU A 361 9.12 7.75 3.72
CA LEU A 361 10.10 8.84 3.67
C LEU A 361 11.27 8.50 2.73
N ARG A 362 11.80 7.27 2.80
CA ARG A 362 12.79 6.76 1.86
C ARG A 362 12.30 6.87 0.41
N SER A 363 11.07 6.40 0.16
CA SER A 363 10.47 6.48 -1.18
C SER A 363 10.33 7.92 -1.66
N ALA A 364 9.95 8.86 -0.78
CA ALA A 364 9.86 10.27 -1.10
C ALA A 364 11.24 10.91 -1.39
N VAL A 365 12.28 10.58 -0.60
CA VAL A 365 13.66 11.00 -0.89
C VAL A 365 14.09 10.53 -2.29
N LEU A 366 13.89 9.24 -2.59
CA LEU A 366 14.25 8.68 -3.89
C LEU A 366 13.45 9.31 -5.04
N ALA A 367 12.15 9.56 -4.84
CA ALA A 367 11.31 10.24 -5.83
C ALA A 367 11.86 11.65 -6.13
N GLY A 368 12.17 12.44 -5.10
CA GLY A 368 12.76 13.77 -5.26
C GLY A 368 14.12 13.74 -5.96
N MET A 369 14.97 12.76 -5.63
CA MET A 369 16.27 12.59 -6.28
C MET A 369 16.14 12.22 -7.76
N LEU A 370 15.27 11.28 -8.07
CA LEU A 370 15.12 10.73 -9.43
C LEU A 370 14.39 11.72 -10.35
N ASN A 371 13.34 12.39 -9.89
CA ASN A 371 12.65 13.44 -10.67
C ASN A 371 13.54 14.63 -11.02
N ALA A 372 14.61 14.87 -10.26
CA ALA A 372 15.57 15.95 -10.56
C ALA A 372 16.47 15.65 -11.78
N VAL A 373 16.55 14.37 -12.22
CA VAL A 373 17.48 13.92 -13.27
C VAL A 373 16.84 13.04 -14.33
N LEU A 374 15.58 12.65 -14.17
CA LEU A 374 14.87 11.78 -15.11
C LEU A 374 13.68 12.51 -15.72
N ASP A 375 13.40 12.24 -16.98
CA ASP A 375 12.21 12.74 -17.68
C ASP A 375 10.97 11.90 -17.34
N GLU A 376 11.14 10.63 -16.92
CA GLU A 376 10.07 9.78 -16.47
C GLU A 376 9.56 10.17 -15.08
N LYS A 377 8.26 10.13 -14.89
CA LYS A 377 7.64 10.48 -13.61
C LYS A 377 7.87 9.39 -12.57
N VAL A 378 8.56 9.77 -11.50
CA VAL A 378 8.81 8.91 -10.33
C VAL A 378 8.01 9.44 -9.13
N ASN A 379 7.39 8.54 -8.38
CA ASN A 379 6.66 8.88 -7.16
C ASN A 379 6.96 7.88 -6.03
N VAL A 380 6.32 8.02 -4.88
CA VAL A 380 6.57 7.16 -3.71
C VAL A 380 6.27 5.68 -3.95
N VAL A 381 5.48 5.34 -4.98
CA VAL A 381 5.11 3.95 -5.29
C VAL A 381 6.24 3.26 -6.07
N ASN A 382 6.77 3.88 -7.13
CA ASN A 382 7.76 3.27 -8.01
C ASN A 382 9.22 3.65 -7.69
N ALA A 383 9.47 4.69 -6.90
CA ALA A 383 10.82 5.19 -6.62
C ALA A 383 11.80 4.11 -6.13
N PRO A 384 11.45 3.19 -5.22
CA PRO A 384 12.37 2.13 -4.81
C PRO A 384 12.76 1.19 -5.94
N ALA A 385 11.82 0.80 -6.79
CA ALA A 385 12.07 -0.09 -7.93
C ALA A 385 12.94 0.61 -9.00
N VAL A 386 12.63 1.88 -9.32
CA VAL A 386 13.41 2.69 -10.27
C VAL A 386 14.83 2.91 -9.76
N ALA A 387 15.02 3.18 -8.46
CA ALA A 387 16.33 3.33 -7.85
C ALA A 387 17.15 2.04 -7.93
N ALA A 388 16.54 0.90 -7.58
CA ALA A 388 17.19 -0.42 -7.64
C ALA A 388 17.59 -0.80 -9.07
N ALA A 389 16.72 -0.59 -10.06
CA ALA A 389 17.01 -0.84 -11.47
C ALA A 389 18.20 0.00 -12.00
N ARG A 390 18.48 1.15 -11.36
CA ARG A 390 19.61 2.03 -11.69
C ARG A 390 20.87 1.77 -10.86
N GLY A 391 20.84 0.75 -10.00
CA GLY A 391 21.97 0.36 -9.14
C GLY A 391 22.23 1.31 -7.97
N LEU A 392 21.26 2.13 -7.58
CA LEU A 392 21.35 2.96 -6.39
C LEU A 392 21.08 2.11 -5.14
N SER A 393 22.05 2.04 -4.23
CA SER A 393 21.84 1.43 -2.92
C SER A 393 21.42 2.48 -1.88
N VAL A 394 20.55 2.08 -0.95
CA VAL A 394 20.05 2.95 0.12
C VAL A 394 20.44 2.36 1.46
N GLU A 395 21.08 3.17 2.29
CA GLU A 395 21.43 2.87 3.67
C GLU A 395 20.54 3.71 4.59
N GLU A 396 19.88 3.09 5.54
CA GLU A 396 19.01 3.77 6.51
C GLU A 396 19.61 3.65 7.90
N GLU A 397 19.70 4.76 8.62
CA GLU A 397 20.24 4.83 9.97
C GLU A 397 19.29 5.64 10.87
N THR A 398 19.05 5.15 12.09
CA THR A 398 18.36 5.91 13.13
C THR A 398 19.39 6.56 14.06
N ARG A 399 19.20 7.84 14.35
CA ARG A 399 20.04 8.57 15.31
C ARG A 399 19.23 8.99 16.53
N ARG A 400 19.91 9.09 17.68
CA ARG A 400 19.36 9.79 18.83
C ARG A 400 19.21 11.27 18.51
N ARG A 401 18.17 11.92 19.07
CA ARG A 401 17.89 13.34 18.96
C ARG A 401 19.09 14.13 19.47
N GLU A 402 19.77 14.88 18.60
CA GLU A 402 21.00 15.63 18.96
C GLU A 402 20.79 17.14 19.07
N ARG A 403 19.67 17.71 18.57
CA ARG A 403 19.42 19.15 18.50
C ARG A 403 17.98 19.51 18.92
N GLY A 404 17.71 20.79 19.12
CA GLY A 404 16.44 21.34 19.62
C GLY A 404 15.19 21.08 18.78
N PHE A 405 15.29 20.38 17.62
CA PHE A 405 14.16 20.03 16.79
C PHE A 405 13.60 18.65 17.15
N PRO A 406 12.26 18.48 17.18
CA PRO A 406 11.63 17.20 17.55
C PRO A 406 11.96 16.07 16.59
N ASN A 407 12.07 16.37 15.29
CA ASN A 407 12.36 15.42 14.24
C ASN A 407 13.29 16.02 13.20
N THR A 408 14.28 15.26 12.72
CA THR A 408 15.13 15.65 11.59
C THR A 408 15.31 14.49 10.61
N LEU A 409 15.57 14.86 9.36
CA LEU A 409 15.87 13.97 8.26
C LEU A 409 17.15 14.44 7.57
N GLU A 410 18.19 13.60 7.53
CA GLU A 410 19.42 13.85 6.77
C GLU A 410 19.45 12.93 5.55
N VAL A 411 19.75 13.50 4.38
CA VAL A 411 19.96 12.76 3.13
C VAL A 411 21.39 13.04 2.66
N ALA A 412 22.14 11.99 2.36
CA ALA A 412 23.50 12.09 1.85
C ALA A 412 23.70 11.25 0.57
N ALA A 413 24.24 11.87 -0.44
CA ALA A 413 24.72 11.21 -1.66
C ALA A 413 26.19 10.87 -1.53
N LEU A 414 26.54 9.58 -1.60
CA LEU A 414 27.89 9.06 -1.39
C LEU A 414 28.46 8.51 -2.70
N PRO A 415 29.74 8.78 -3.03
CA PRO A 415 30.40 8.21 -4.19
C PRO A 415 30.71 6.72 -4.00
N GLU A 416 30.98 6.01 -5.10
CA GLU A 416 31.29 4.58 -5.08
C GLU A 416 32.58 4.24 -4.33
N LYS A 417 33.61 5.09 -4.47
CA LYS A 417 34.91 4.89 -3.82
C LYS A 417 35.21 6.00 -2.82
N THR A 418 35.62 5.58 -1.64
CA THR A 418 36.17 6.48 -0.61
C THR A 418 37.45 7.13 -1.14
N GLY A 419 37.45 8.45 -1.39
CA GLY A 419 38.64 9.20 -1.75
C GLY A 419 38.63 9.92 -3.11
N SER A 420 37.68 9.69 -4.01
CA SER A 420 37.68 10.29 -5.35
C SER A 420 36.80 11.53 -5.52
N ALA A 421 35.78 11.74 -4.70
CA ALA A 421 34.95 12.94 -4.64
C ALA A 421 34.30 13.05 -3.26
N LYS A 422 34.09 14.30 -2.78
CA LYS A 422 33.30 14.53 -1.57
C LYS A 422 31.83 14.24 -1.87
N GLY A 423 31.18 13.46 -1.00
CA GLY A 423 29.73 13.34 -0.99
C GLY A 423 29.07 14.68 -0.73
N PHE A 424 27.74 14.71 -0.84
CA PHE A 424 26.95 15.89 -0.50
C PHE A 424 25.84 15.48 0.46
N SER A 425 25.62 16.22 1.53
CA SER A 425 24.57 15.93 2.50
C SER A 425 23.77 17.19 2.87
N ALA A 426 22.49 16.98 3.15
CA ALA A 426 21.59 18.00 3.68
C ALA A 426 20.70 17.40 4.77
N GLU A 427 20.56 18.13 5.88
CA GLU A 427 19.64 17.78 6.96
C GLU A 427 18.55 18.85 7.08
N GLY A 428 17.34 18.42 7.36
CA GLY A 428 16.20 19.32 7.48
C GLY A 428 15.17 18.87 8.51
N THR A 429 14.20 19.73 8.72
CA THR A 429 13.05 19.54 9.61
C THR A 429 11.79 20.17 9.02
N VAL A 430 10.66 19.91 9.67
CA VAL A 430 9.40 20.60 9.38
C VAL A 430 9.05 21.46 10.58
N LEU A 431 8.75 22.74 10.34
CA LEU A 431 8.32 23.66 11.39
C LEU A 431 6.83 23.46 11.73
N HIS A 432 6.36 24.13 12.79
CA HIS A 432 4.97 24.05 13.26
C HIS A 432 3.93 24.49 12.21
N ASP A 433 4.32 25.36 11.28
CA ASP A 433 3.49 25.83 10.17
C ASP A 433 3.43 24.81 9.00
N GLY A 434 4.12 23.67 9.12
CA GLY A 434 4.22 22.65 8.09
C GLY A 434 5.29 22.92 7.03
N SER A 435 6.04 24.02 7.12
CA SER A 435 7.07 24.37 6.14
C SER A 435 8.34 23.53 6.29
N PRO A 436 8.85 22.92 5.19
CA PRO A 436 10.11 22.19 5.18
C PRO A 436 11.29 23.15 5.20
N ARG A 437 12.23 22.93 6.12
CA ARG A 437 13.45 23.73 6.29
C ARG A 437 14.69 22.84 6.20
N VAL A 438 15.71 23.32 5.48
CA VAL A 438 17.07 22.81 5.65
C VAL A 438 17.69 23.43 6.89
N LEU A 439 18.41 22.63 7.67
CA LEU A 439 19.09 23.05 8.90
C LEU A 439 20.62 23.05 8.76
N GLN A 440 21.14 22.23 7.84
CA GLN A 440 22.57 22.21 7.52
C GLN A 440 22.82 21.57 6.14
N ILE A 441 23.94 21.96 5.55
CA ILE A 441 24.48 21.39 4.32
C ILE A 441 25.95 21.03 4.58
N ASP A 442 26.33 19.76 4.33
CA ASP A 442 27.68 19.21 4.58
C ASP A 442 28.22 19.53 6.00
N GLY A 443 27.33 19.47 6.99
CA GLY A 443 27.65 19.80 8.38
C GLY A 443 27.78 21.30 8.67
N ILE A 444 27.58 22.18 7.70
CA ILE A 444 27.55 23.62 7.89
C ILE A 444 26.13 24.05 8.29
N PRO A 445 25.93 24.65 9.49
CA PRO A 445 24.61 25.13 9.92
C PRO A 445 24.09 26.21 8.99
N LEU A 446 22.86 26.08 8.53
CA LEU A 446 22.19 27.01 7.62
C LEU A 446 20.68 26.76 7.73
N GLU A 447 19.89 27.78 7.99
CA GLU A 447 18.44 27.67 8.00
C GLU A 447 17.85 28.39 6.78
N ALA A 448 17.14 27.60 5.94
CA ALA A 448 16.43 28.13 4.79
C ALA A 448 15.17 27.29 4.48
N GLU A 449 14.15 27.96 3.95
CA GLU A 449 12.97 27.28 3.40
C GLU A 449 13.35 26.55 2.10
N LEU A 450 12.93 25.31 1.99
CA LEU A 450 13.13 24.50 0.78
C LEU A 450 11.94 24.69 -0.17
N ALA A 451 11.96 25.71 -1.03
CA ALA A 451 10.88 25.99 -1.97
C ALA A 451 11.34 26.79 -3.19
N GLY A 452 10.73 26.52 -4.34
CA GLY A 452 10.89 27.32 -5.57
C GLY A 452 12.28 27.21 -6.20
N THR A 453 12.69 28.30 -6.87
CA THR A 453 14.01 28.40 -7.52
C THR A 453 15.04 28.90 -6.51
N MET A 454 16.09 28.11 -6.29
CA MET A 454 17.16 28.44 -5.33
C MET A 454 18.53 28.41 -6.00
N LEU A 455 19.36 29.35 -5.65
CA LEU A 455 20.77 29.37 -6.02
C LEU A 455 21.58 28.82 -4.83
N TYR A 456 22.21 27.68 -5.02
CA TYR A 456 23.16 27.08 -4.09
C TYR A 456 24.57 27.59 -4.41
N LEU A 457 25.24 28.14 -3.39
CA LEU A 457 26.59 28.66 -3.49
C LEU A 457 27.52 28.01 -2.46
N ARG A 458 28.75 27.72 -2.86
CA ARG A 458 29.91 27.53 -1.98
C ARG A 458 30.92 28.63 -2.25
N ASN A 459 31.40 29.21 -1.20
CA ASN A 459 32.38 30.32 -1.32
C ASN A 459 33.36 30.29 -0.16
N ARG A 460 34.48 30.99 -0.36
CA ARG A 460 35.33 31.42 0.75
C ARG A 460 34.67 32.57 1.49
N ASP A 461 34.66 32.50 2.81
CA ASP A 461 34.08 33.57 3.68
C ASP A 461 34.99 34.80 3.66
N GLU A 462 34.74 35.66 2.70
CA GLU A 462 35.50 36.91 2.50
C GLU A 462 34.55 38.12 2.50
N PRO A 463 34.98 39.27 3.02
CA PRO A 463 34.19 40.51 2.97
C PRO A 463 33.79 40.86 1.53
N GLY A 464 32.53 41.25 1.33
CA GLY A 464 32.01 41.71 0.05
C GLY A 464 31.35 40.60 -0.81
N VAL A 465 31.52 39.32 -0.51
CA VAL A 465 30.96 38.21 -1.34
C VAL A 465 29.43 38.34 -1.48
N ILE A 466 28.71 38.56 -0.38
CA ILE A 466 27.25 38.74 -0.40
C ILE A 466 26.87 39.96 -1.25
N GLY A 467 27.60 41.06 -1.10
CA GLY A 467 27.40 42.29 -1.87
C GLY A 467 27.59 42.06 -3.37
N HIS A 468 28.65 41.36 -3.77
CA HIS A 468 28.90 41.00 -5.17
C HIS A 468 27.81 40.12 -5.74
N VAL A 469 27.39 39.09 -5.01
CA VAL A 469 26.26 38.22 -5.44
C VAL A 469 24.97 39.02 -5.61
N GLY A 470 24.63 39.85 -4.60
CA GLY A 470 23.42 40.69 -4.62
C GLY A 470 23.44 41.70 -5.76
N SER A 471 24.56 42.43 -5.96
CA SER A 471 24.71 43.41 -7.04
C SER A 471 24.67 42.75 -8.41
N THR A 472 25.29 41.56 -8.57
CA THR A 472 25.27 40.83 -9.84
C THR A 472 23.85 40.39 -10.21
N LEU A 473 23.10 39.84 -9.25
CA LEU A 473 21.70 39.44 -9.46
C LEU A 473 20.82 40.67 -9.75
N GLY A 474 20.92 41.72 -8.95
CA GLY A 474 20.14 42.96 -9.12
C GLY A 474 20.40 43.65 -10.46
N ASN A 475 21.66 43.74 -10.90
CA ASN A 475 22.02 44.32 -12.20
C ASN A 475 21.48 43.52 -13.39
N LEU A 476 21.25 42.22 -13.18
CA LEU A 476 20.67 41.32 -14.18
C LEU A 476 19.13 41.17 -14.01
N GLY A 477 18.52 42.00 -13.17
CA GLY A 477 17.07 42.07 -13.02
C GLY A 477 16.45 40.91 -12.21
N VAL A 478 17.28 40.16 -11.43
CA VAL A 478 16.81 39.06 -10.60
C VAL A 478 16.61 39.52 -9.16
N ASN A 479 15.38 39.37 -8.66
CA ASN A 479 15.06 39.68 -7.28
C ASN A 479 15.43 38.54 -6.33
N ILE A 480 15.95 38.90 -5.15
CA ILE A 480 16.28 37.94 -4.07
C ILE A 480 15.14 37.94 -3.07
N ALA A 481 14.42 36.80 -2.96
CA ALA A 481 13.35 36.65 -1.99
C ALA A 481 13.91 36.34 -0.58
N THR A 482 14.90 35.46 -0.47
CA THR A 482 15.61 35.18 0.80
C THR A 482 17.07 34.87 0.53
N PHE A 483 17.95 35.22 1.49
CA PHE A 483 19.36 34.90 1.45
C PHE A 483 19.77 34.30 2.78
N ALA A 484 20.09 33.01 2.79
CA ALA A 484 20.59 32.28 3.94
C ALA A 484 22.05 31.92 3.73
N LEU A 485 22.88 32.17 4.75
CA LEU A 485 24.31 31.88 4.73
C LEU A 485 24.73 31.15 6.00
N GLY A 486 25.49 30.08 5.83
CA GLY A 486 26.15 29.35 6.90
C GLY A 486 27.65 29.34 6.72
N ARG A 487 28.39 29.33 7.82
CA ARG A 487 29.85 29.26 7.85
C ARG A 487 30.31 28.03 8.60
N ARG A 488 31.36 27.36 8.11
CA ARG A 488 31.94 26.20 8.79
C ARG A 488 32.61 26.64 10.09
N GLU A 489 33.34 27.72 10.04
CA GLU A 489 34.08 28.33 11.15
C GLU A 489 33.99 29.85 11.08
N ALA A 490 34.23 30.54 12.20
CA ALA A 490 34.21 32.00 12.26
C ALA A 490 35.54 32.66 11.79
N SER A 491 36.34 31.95 10.99
CA SER A 491 37.63 32.42 10.47
C SER A 491 37.49 32.95 9.04
N GLN A 492 38.18 34.05 8.71
CA GLN A 492 38.22 34.59 7.35
C GLN A 492 38.83 33.59 6.37
N GLY A 493 38.19 33.41 5.21
CA GLY A 493 38.60 32.42 4.19
C GLY A 493 38.09 30.99 4.44
N ALA A 494 37.39 30.76 5.56
CA ALA A 494 36.74 29.46 5.81
C ALA A 494 35.65 29.19 4.76
N GLU A 495 35.25 27.95 4.69
CA GLU A 495 34.19 27.52 3.77
C GLU A 495 32.82 28.04 4.25
N ALA A 496 32.10 28.69 3.36
CA ALA A 496 30.73 29.12 3.56
C ALA A 496 29.79 28.54 2.51
N VAL A 497 28.53 28.36 2.90
CA VAL A 497 27.46 27.85 2.04
C VAL A 497 26.28 28.80 2.08
N SER A 498 25.70 29.11 0.93
CA SER A 498 24.50 29.93 0.84
C SER A 498 23.41 29.25 0.03
N LEU A 499 22.16 29.46 0.47
CA LEU A 499 20.95 29.19 -0.30
C LEU A 499 20.22 30.52 -0.50
N VAL A 500 20.06 30.90 -1.75
CA VAL A 500 19.42 32.17 -2.13
C VAL A 500 18.17 31.84 -2.93
N ARG A 501 16.98 32.15 -2.39
CA ARG A 501 15.72 31.99 -3.12
C ARG A 501 15.54 33.17 -4.05
N LEU A 502 15.26 32.87 -5.30
CA LEU A 502 15.15 33.84 -6.37
C LEU A 502 13.74 33.90 -6.91
N ASP A 503 13.29 35.11 -7.25
CA ASP A 503 12.03 35.30 -7.97
C ASP A 503 12.31 35.34 -9.49
N GLY A 504 11.52 34.60 -10.25
CA GLY A 504 11.62 34.56 -11.71
C GLY A 504 12.59 33.48 -12.25
N GLU A 505 12.83 33.56 -13.56
CA GLU A 505 13.71 32.62 -14.26
C GLU A 505 15.16 33.09 -14.22
N VAL A 506 16.05 32.14 -13.97
CA VAL A 506 17.51 32.38 -13.96
C VAL A 506 18.12 31.71 -15.18
N SER A 507 18.71 32.52 -16.07
CA SER A 507 19.38 32.02 -17.27
C SER A 507 20.81 31.55 -16.98
N ASP A 508 21.37 30.75 -17.89
CA ASP A 508 22.75 30.29 -17.81
C ASP A 508 23.77 31.48 -17.80
N ALA A 509 23.43 32.59 -18.42
CA ALA A 509 24.24 33.79 -18.40
C ALA A 509 24.36 34.38 -16.99
N ILE A 510 23.25 34.42 -16.24
CA ILE A 510 23.22 34.86 -14.83
C ILE A 510 24.08 33.94 -13.96
N LEU A 511 23.91 32.60 -14.15
CA LEU A 511 24.70 31.61 -13.43
C LEU A 511 26.20 31.72 -13.77
N GLY A 512 26.54 32.02 -15.04
CA GLY A 512 27.88 32.28 -15.51
C GLY A 512 28.51 33.52 -14.84
N ALA A 513 27.77 34.64 -14.71
CA ALA A 513 28.19 35.84 -14.03
C ALA A 513 28.49 35.58 -12.53
N ILE A 514 27.64 34.83 -11.85
CA ILE A 514 27.85 34.42 -10.45
C ILE A 514 29.11 33.57 -10.30
N ARG A 515 29.33 32.59 -11.20
CA ARG A 515 30.55 31.75 -11.22
C ARG A 515 31.82 32.58 -11.46
N GLY A 516 31.71 33.71 -12.10
CA GLY A 516 32.82 34.66 -12.33
C GLY A 516 33.28 35.39 -11.08
N ILE A 517 32.57 35.34 -9.97
CA ILE A 517 32.96 35.96 -8.69
C ILE A 517 34.11 35.15 -8.06
N PRO A 518 35.31 35.71 -7.83
CA PRO A 518 36.50 34.92 -7.46
C PRO A 518 36.39 34.12 -6.16
N ALA A 519 35.58 34.55 -5.22
CA ALA A 519 35.36 33.83 -3.96
C ALA A 519 34.39 32.65 -4.10
N ILE A 520 33.59 32.58 -5.18
CA ILE A 520 32.62 31.53 -5.41
C ILE A 520 33.36 30.30 -5.98
N THR A 521 33.24 29.16 -5.29
CA THR A 521 33.84 27.89 -5.72
C THR A 521 32.82 26.96 -6.40
N VAL A 522 31.54 27.07 -6.02
CA VAL A 522 30.44 26.35 -6.64
C VAL A 522 29.22 27.27 -6.73
N ALA A 523 28.57 27.30 -7.89
CA ALA A 523 27.25 27.91 -8.06
C ALA A 523 26.35 26.98 -8.88
N ARG A 524 25.20 26.63 -8.35
CA ARG A 524 24.20 25.76 -8.98
C ARG A 524 22.80 26.30 -8.79
N LEU A 525 22.01 26.22 -9.83
CA LEU A 525 20.58 26.51 -9.77
C LEU A 525 19.83 25.24 -9.39
N LEU A 526 18.96 25.32 -8.39
CA LEU A 526 18.13 24.23 -7.89
C LEU A 526 16.67 24.61 -8.11
N LYS A 527 15.89 23.65 -8.58
CA LYS A 527 14.43 23.76 -8.70
C LYS A 527 13.79 22.79 -7.70
N LEU A 528 13.22 23.36 -6.63
CA LEU A 528 12.56 22.62 -5.56
C LEU A 528 11.05 22.87 -5.67
N GLY A 529 10.28 21.80 -5.89
CA GLY A 529 8.83 21.88 -6.09
C GLY A 529 8.06 22.40 -4.86
#